data_0fd63d8f007d7e6fdade87d571f7ba7e
#
_entry.id   0fd63d8f007d7e6fdade87d571f7ba7e
#
_cell.length_a   1.000
_cell.length_b   1.000
_cell.length_c   1.000
_cell.angle_alpha   90.00
_cell.angle_beta   90.00
_cell.angle_gamma   90.00
#
_symmetry.space_group_name_H-M   'P 1'
#
loop_
_entity.id
_entity.type
_entity.pdbx_description
1 polymer ?
#
loop_
_entity_poly.entity_id
_entity_poly.type
_entity_poly.pdbx_seq_one_letter_code
_entity_poly.pdbx_strand_id
1 'polypeptide(L)'
;GYSSAASDVYKRQLIAGEEEFNEQKVEELTKSINKFAANVDKNVDVNFMLVPNAVSIYEAKLPYNVKSTQRDTMDFVKDNLSDKIRFVDVYDTLKDNVSQQLYYKTDHHWTTRGAFIAFTDYAKAVGLDTDSVDYDFMSVAGDFQGTQASNCGIYSSYDNVNICVPRNSKGSYVVNYIEKTEKKATLFDESKLGEKDKYLVFMGGN
;
A
#
# COMPACT_ATOMS: atom_id res chain seq x y z
N GLY A 1 5.59 18.80 -16.63
CA GLY A 1 4.26 19.30 -16.36
C GLY A 1 3.49 18.26 -15.59
N TYR A 2 2.96 18.62 -14.45
CA TYR A 2 2.06 17.74 -13.68
C TYR A 2 0.82 17.52 -14.54
N SER A 3 0.53 16.28 -14.92
CA SER A 3 -0.74 15.95 -15.52
C SER A 3 -1.83 16.23 -14.50
N SER A 4 -2.85 16.95 -14.92
CA SER A 4 -3.99 17.35 -14.11
C SER A 4 -4.55 16.15 -13.35
N ALA A 5 -4.55 16.24 -12.02
CA ALA A 5 -5.28 15.30 -11.20
C ALA A 5 -6.74 15.28 -11.66
N ALA A 6 -7.19 14.18 -12.24
CA ALA A 6 -8.61 13.96 -12.50
C ALA A 6 -9.27 13.76 -11.13
N SER A 7 -9.84 14.85 -10.59
CA SER A 7 -10.65 14.75 -9.39
C SER A 7 -11.98 14.11 -9.77
N ASP A 8 -12.06 12.78 -9.68
CA ASP A 8 -13.36 12.14 -9.81
C ASP A 8 -14.14 12.27 -8.51
N VAL A 9 -15.31 12.89 -8.61
CA VAL A 9 -16.19 13.19 -7.47
C VAL A 9 -17.05 11.98 -7.07
N TYR A 10 -16.66 10.76 -7.42
CA TYR A 10 -17.40 9.60 -6.94
C TYR A 10 -17.10 9.39 -5.44
N LYS A 11 -18.10 9.68 -4.60
CA LYS A 11 -18.00 9.59 -3.13
C LYS A 11 -16.84 10.41 -2.53
N ARG A 12 -16.45 11.50 -3.20
CA ARG A 12 -15.36 12.41 -2.76
C ARG A 12 -13.97 11.77 -2.73
N GLN A 13 -13.72 10.76 -3.57
CA GLN A 13 -12.41 10.16 -3.77
C GLN A 13 -11.54 11.07 -4.64
N LEU A 14 -10.37 11.46 -4.15
CA LEU A 14 -9.34 12.13 -4.96
C LEU A 14 -8.41 11.05 -5.52
N ILE A 15 -8.27 11.01 -6.84
CA ILE A 15 -7.43 10.02 -7.51
C ILE A 15 -6.38 10.75 -8.32
N ALA A 16 -5.10 10.44 -8.05
CA ALA A 16 -4.00 10.92 -8.87
C ALA A 16 -3.99 10.18 -10.22
N GLY A 17 -3.72 10.90 -11.30
CA GLY A 17 -3.37 10.27 -12.57
C GLY A 17 -2.07 9.49 -12.45
N GLU A 18 -1.85 8.56 -13.36
CA GLU A 18 -0.59 7.81 -13.46
C GLU A 18 0.23 8.25 -14.68
N GLU A 19 1.52 7.94 -14.66
CA GLU A 19 2.35 8.01 -15.87
C GLU A 19 1.97 6.84 -16.79
N GLU A 20 1.96 7.08 -18.09
CA GLU A 20 1.76 6.01 -19.08
C GLU A 20 2.88 4.96 -18.99
N PHE A 21 2.54 3.72 -19.33
CA PHE A 21 3.51 2.63 -19.39
C PHE A 21 4.70 3.01 -20.29
N ASN A 22 5.89 2.93 -19.74
CA ASN A 22 7.14 3.15 -20.43
C ASN A 22 8.01 1.91 -20.32
N GLU A 23 8.02 1.11 -21.38
CA GLU A 23 8.71 -0.18 -21.42
C GLU A 23 10.18 -0.07 -21.04
N GLN A 24 10.91 0.92 -21.58
CA GLN A 24 12.34 1.09 -21.29
C GLN A 24 12.58 1.34 -19.79
N LYS A 25 11.82 2.23 -19.17
CA LYS A 25 11.96 2.51 -17.72
C LYS A 25 11.65 1.28 -16.89
N VAL A 26 10.61 0.53 -17.25
CA VAL A 26 10.18 -0.67 -16.52
C VAL A 26 11.20 -1.79 -16.72
N GLU A 27 11.78 -1.92 -17.91
CA GLU A 27 12.86 -2.88 -18.18
C GLU A 27 14.12 -2.58 -17.33
N GLU A 28 14.53 -1.31 -17.24
CA GLU A 28 15.66 -0.88 -16.41
C GLU A 28 15.42 -1.18 -14.92
N LEU A 29 14.21 -0.93 -14.42
CA LEU A 29 13.80 -1.29 -13.07
C LEU A 29 13.89 -2.81 -12.85
N THR A 30 13.32 -3.59 -13.77
CA THR A 30 13.30 -5.06 -13.68
C THR A 30 14.71 -5.64 -13.72
N LYS A 31 15.59 -5.13 -14.56
CA LYS A 31 17.03 -5.48 -14.58
C LYS A 31 17.69 -5.20 -13.23
N SER A 32 17.37 -4.07 -12.60
CA SER A 32 17.93 -3.72 -11.30
C SER A 32 17.47 -4.66 -10.19
N ILE A 33 16.19 -5.06 -10.20
CA ILE A 33 15.61 -6.04 -9.27
C ILE A 33 16.27 -7.42 -9.48
N ASN A 34 16.41 -7.87 -10.72
CA ASN A 34 17.08 -9.12 -11.05
C ASN A 34 18.55 -9.12 -10.59
N LYS A 35 19.25 -8.01 -10.79
CA LYS A 35 20.63 -7.84 -10.31
C LYS A 35 20.72 -7.90 -8.80
N PHE A 36 19.78 -7.28 -8.08
CA PHE A 36 19.71 -7.41 -6.62
C PHE A 36 19.56 -8.87 -6.21
N ALA A 37 18.56 -9.57 -6.75
CA ALA A 37 18.30 -10.97 -6.41
C ALA A 37 19.48 -11.89 -6.75
N ALA A 38 20.21 -11.61 -7.83
CA ALA A 38 21.40 -12.38 -8.21
C ALA A 38 22.52 -12.31 -7.17
N ASN A 39 22.58 -11.22 -6.39
CA ASN A 39 23.59 -11.00 -5.34
C ASN A 39 23.13 -11.42 -3.94
N VAL A 40 21.88 -11.85 -3.80
CA VAL A 40 21.35 -12.39 -2.54
C VAL A 40 21.79 -13.86 -2.40
N ASP A 41 22.11 -14.28 -1.16
CA ASP A 41 22.47 -15.68 -0.88
C ASP A 41 21.36 -16.63 -1.36
N LYS A 42 21.78 -17.79 -1.88
CA LYS A 42 20.86 -18.79 -2.45
C LYS A 42 19.86 -19.37 -1.44
N ASN A 43 20.11 -19.23 -0.15
CA ASN A 43 19.23 -19.70 0.92
C ASN A 43 18.23 -18.61 1.37
N VAL A 44 18.23 -17.46 0.74
CA VAL A 44 17.30 -16.35 1.03
C VAL A 44 16.25 -16.28 -0.04
N ASP A 45 14.99 -16.39 0.34
CA ASP A 45 13.85 -16.21 -0.55
C ASP A 45 13.68 -14.73 -0.88
N VAL A 46 13.65 -14.40 -2.15
CA VAL A 46 13.36 -13.04 -2.63
C VAL A 46 11.93 -12.99 -3.13
N ASN A 47 11.13 -12.16 -2.50
CA ASN A 47 9.76 -11.93 -2.90
C ASN A 47 9.61 -10.47 -3.37
N PHE A 48 8.88 -10.27 -4.46
CA PHE A 48 8.62 -8.95 -5.00
C PHE A 48 7.12 -8.76 -5.21
N MET A 49 6.59 -7.68 -4.66
CA MET A 49 5.19 -7.30 -4.77
C MET A 49 5.09 -5.88 -5.30
N LEU A 50 4.40 -5.70 -6.43
CA LEU A 50 4.07 -4.40 -6.97
C LEU A 50 2.64 -4.07 -6.58
N VAL A 51 2.46 -2.96 -5.84
CA VAL A 51 1.15 -2.56 -5.35
C VAL A 51 0.52 -1.58 -6.34
N PRO A 52 -0.65 -1.91 -6.92
CA PRO A 52 -1.33 -0.98 -7.81
C PRO A 52 -1.88 0.23 -7.04
N ASN A 53 -2.02 1.35 -7.73
CA ASN A 53 -2.61 2.56 -7.17
C ASN A 53 -4.15 2.55 -7.25
N ALA A 54 -4.79 3.48 -6.54
CA ALA A 54 -6.24 3.64 -6.54
C ALA A 54 -6.83 3.81 -7.96
N VAL A 55 -6.13 4.49 -8.86
CA VAL A 55 -6.56 4.69 -10.25
C VAL A 55 -6.78 3.37 -10.97
N SER A 56 -5.90 2.40 -10.79
CA SER A 56 -6.01 1.09 -11.42
C SER A 56 -7.10 0.22 -10.79
N ILE A 57 -7.16 0.18 -9.46
CA ILE A 57 -8.12 -0.65 -8.74
C ILE A 57 -9.56 -0.11 -8.88
N TYR A 58 -9.73 1.20 -8.89
CA TYR A 58 -11.04 1.84 -9.04
C TYR A 58 -11.35 2.30 -10.48
N GLU A 59 -10.66 1.75 -11.49
CA GLU A 59 -10.80 2.14 -12.89
C GLU A 59 -12.26 2.20 -13.38
N ALA A 60 -13.11 1.23 -12.97
CA ALA A 60 -14.53 1.23 -13.29
C ALA A 60 -15.33 2.44 -12.75
N LYS A 61 -14.75 3.22 -11.85
CA LYS A 61 -15.34 4.41 -11.25
C LYS A 61 -14.79 5.71 -11.85
N LEU A 62 -13.83 5.61 -12.75
CA LEU A 62 -13.19 6.76 -13.40
C LEU A 62 -14.04 7.28 -14.58
N PRO A 63 -13.82 8.52 -15.01
CA PRO A 63 -14.37 9.02 -16.26
C PRO A 63 -13.99 8.12 -17.45
N TYR A 64 -14.89 7.98 -18.41
CA TYR A 64 -14.76 7.04 -19.54
C TYR A 64 -13.43 7.11 -20.31
N ASN A 65 -12.80 8.27 -20.34
CA ASN A 65 -11.55 8.52 -21.06
C ASN A 65 -10.28 8.30 -20.22
N VAL A 66 -10.42 7.92 -18.95
CA VAL A 66 -9.29 7.64 -18.06
C VAL A 66 -9.11 6.13 -17.96
N LYS A 67 -7.93 5.65 -18.35
CA LYS A 67 -7.54 4.25 -18.24
C LYS A 67 -6.23 4.14 -17.49
N SER A 68 -6.06 3.03 -16.78
CA SER A 68 -4.81 2.70 -16.13
C SER A 68 -4.00 1.72 -16.99
N THR A 69 -2.69 1.92 -17.03
CA THR A 69 -1.73 1.00 -17.65
C THR A 69 -0.93 0.21 -16.62
N GLN A 70 -1.29 0.30 -15.35
CA GLN A 70 -0.52 -0.37 -14.28
C GLN A 70 -0.56 -1.89 -14.39
N ARG A 71 -1.66 -2.47 -14.88
CA ARG A 71 -1.71 -3.93 -15.10
C ARG A 71 -0.68 -4.35 -16.12
N ASP A 72 -0.54 -3.62 -17.23
CA ASP A 72 0.46 -3.90 -18.27
C ASP A 72 1.88 -3.80 -17.67
N THR A 73 2.13 -2.79 -16.83
CA THR A 73 3.39 -2.64 -16.10
C THR A 73 3.67 -3.84 -15.19
N MET A 74 2.68 -4.28 -14.43
CA MET A 74 2.81 -5.43 -13.52
C MET A 74 3.09 -6.73 -14.27
N ASP A 75 2.37 -6.97 -15.37
CA ASP A 75 2.55 -8.15 -16.22
C ASP A 75 3.93 -8.14 -16.86
N PHE A 76 4.38 -7.00 -17.42
CA PHE A 76 5.72 -6.88 -17.96
C PHE A 76 6.80 -7.19 -16.92
N VAL A 77 6.70 -6.62 -15.71
CA VAL A 77 7.65 -6.90 -14.63
C VAL A 77 7.65 -8.38 -14.29
N LYS A 78 6.47 -8.96 -14.05
CA LYS A 78 6.30 -10.37 -13.71
C LYS A 78 6.96 -11.29 -14.74
N ASP A 79 6.75 -11.02 -16.03
CA ASP A 79 7.26 -11.85 -17.13
C ASP A 79 8.78 -11.73 -17.34
N ASN A 80 9.39 -10.65 -16.82
CA ASN A 80 10.82 -10.38 -16.96
C ASN A 80 11.62 -10.53 -15.65
N LEU A 81 10.98 -10.92 -14.55
CA LEU A 81 11.69 -11.26 -13.32
C LEU A 81 12.42 -12.60 -13.46
N SER A 82 13.58 -12.71 -12.82
CA SER A 82 14.32 -13.98 -12.77
C SER A 82 13.60 -15.02 -11.90
N ASP A 83 13.81 -16.30 -12.19
CA ASP A 83 13.25 -17.45 -11.44
C ASP A 83 13.61 -17.46 -9.94
N LYS A 84 14.60 -16.67 -9.52
CA LYS A 84 14.96 -16.47 -8.12
C LYS A 84 13.95 -15.61 -7.34
N ILE A 85 13.07 -14.91 -8.04
CA ILE A 85 12.17 -13.94 -7.44
C ILE A 85 10.74 -14.47 -7.55
N ARG A 86 10.10 -14.63 -6.41
CA ARG A 86 8.66 -14.89 -6.38
C ARG A 86 7.90 -13.58 -6.55
N PHE A 87 7.17 -13.43 -7.65
CA PHE A 87 6.25 -12.32 -7.80
C PHE A 87 4.96 -12.59 -7.05
N VAL A 88 4.56 -11.67 -6.16
CA VAL A 88 3.29 -11.71 -5.44
C VAL A 88 2.33 -10.76 -6.12
N ASP A 89 1.37 -11.32 -6.86
CA ASP A 89 0.35 -10.55 -7.57
C ASP A 89 -0.87 -10.32 -6.66
N VAL A 90 -1.09 -9.07 -6.29
CA VAL A 90 -2.18 -8.65 -5.39
C VAL A 90 -3.30 -7.92 -6.14
N TYR A 91 -3.20 -7.82 -7.47
CA TYR A 91 -4.08 -7.00 -8.29
C TYR A 91 -5.53 -7.48 -8.22
N ASP A 92 -5.75 -8.74 -8.55
CA ASP A 92 -7.10 -9.30 -8.64
C ASP A 92 -7.76 -9.36 -7.26
N THR A 93 -7.02 -9.72 -6.22
CA THR A 93 -7.54 -9.72 -4.85
C THR A 93 -7.99 -8.32 -4.40
N LEU A 94 -7.22 -7.28 -4.73
CA LEU A 94 -7.64 -5.91 -4.46
C LEU A 94 -8.86 -5.51 -5.31
N LYS A 95 -8.92 -5.89 -6.59
CA LYS A 95 -10.07 -5.66 -7.46
C LYS A 95 -11.36 -6.29 -6.92
N ASP A 96 -11.28 -7.53 -6.45
CA ASP A 96 -12.43 -8.26 -5.92
C ASP A 96 -12.96 -7.66 -4.60
N ASN A 97 -12.12 -6.88 -3.92
CA ASN A 97 -12.45 -6.26 -2.64
C ASN A 97 -12.76 -4.75 -2.72
N VAL A 98 -13.05 -4.20 -3.91
CA VAL A 98 -13.31 -2.75 -4.12
C VAL A 98 -14.50 -2.18 -3.35
N SER A 99 -15.38 -3.02 -2.80
CA SER A 99 -16.48 -2.60 -1.91
C SER A 99 -15.98 -2.14 -0.55
N GLN A 100 -14.79 -2.59 -0.13
CA GLN A 100 -14.09 -2.14 1.06
C GLN A 100 -13.29 -0.87 0.73
N GLN A 101 -13.08 0.00 1.69
CA GLN A 101 -12.26 1.20 1.48
C GLN A 101 -10.77 0.81 1.45
N LEU A 102 -10.26 0.44 0.26
CA LEU A 102 -8.89 -0.03 0.08
C LEU A 102 -7.86 1.10 0.04
N TYR A 103 -8.27 2.29 -0.41
CA TYR A 103 -7.43 3.48 -0.51
C TYR A 103 -8.10 4.64 0.22
N TYR A 104 -7.27 5.52 0.76
CA TYR A 104 -7.75 6.77 1.36
C TYR A 104 -8.41 7.65 0.29
N LYS A 105 -9.41 8.43 0.68
CA LYS A 105 -10.08 9.38 -0.23
C LYS A 105 -9.25 10.63 -0.49
N THR A 106 -8.45 11.02 0.48
CA THR A 106 -7.71 12.26 0.48
C THR A 106 -6.20 12.08 0.33
N ASP A 107 -5.76 10.82 0.19
CA ASP A 107 -4.36 10.45 0.04
C ASP A 107 -4.15 9.39 -1.05
N HIS A 108 -2.93 9.26 -1.54
CA HIS A 108 -2.59 8.29 -2.60
C HIS A 108 -2.29 6.87 -2.08
N HIS A 109 -2.13 6.72 -0.77
CA HIS A 109 -1.83 5.42 -0.19
C HIS A 109 -3.08 4.55 -0.01
N TRP A 110 -2.85 3.26 0.07
CA TRP A 110 -3.84 2.32 0.56
C TRP A 110 -4.15 2.54 2.05
N THR A 111 -5.31 2.10 2.47
CA THR A 111 -5.69 2.06 3.89
C THR A 111 -5.08 0.83 4.56
N THR A 112 -5.13 0.76 5.88
CA THR A 112 -4.79 -0.45 6.64
C THR A 112 -5.58 -1.67 6.16
N ARG A 113 -6.83 -1.49 5.71
CA ARG A 113 -7.62 -2.57 5.12
C ARG A 113 -7.05 -3.04 3.78
N GLY A 114 -6.71 -2.11 2.90
CA GLY A 114 -6.07 -2.44 1.62
C GLY A 114 -4.74 -3.16 1.81
N ALA A 115 -3.89 -2.64 2.70
CA ALA A 115 -2.61 -3.27 3.02
C ALA A 115 -2.78 -4.67 3.62
N PHE A 116 -3.78 -4.88 4.49
CA PHE A 116 -4.07 -6.19 5.07
C PHE A 116 -4.52 -7.22 4.03
N ILE A 117 -5.38 -6.82 3.09
CA ILE A 117 -5.82 -7.69 1.99
C ILE A 117 -4.63 -8.13 1.13
N ALA A 118 -3.75 -7.19 0.77
CA ALA A 118 -2.53 -7.54 0.05
C ALA A 118 -1.57 -8.41 0.88
N PHE A 119 -1.49 -8.18 2.19
CA PHE A 119 -0.72 -9.02 3.11
C PHE A 119 -1.22 -10.47 3.12
N THR A 120 -2.53 -10.73 3.02
CA THR A 120 -3.04 -12.11 2.97
C THR A 120 -2.52 -12.88 1.75
N ASP A 121 -2.43 -12.24 0.58
CA ASP A 121 -1.83 -12.86 -0.60
C ASP A 121 -0.33 -13.12 -0.41
N TYR A 122 0.39 -12.14 0.14
CA TYR A 122 1.79 -12.32 0.48
C TYR A 122 2.00 -13.48 1.45
N ALA A 123 1.25 -13.50 2.55
CA ALA A 123 1.33 -14.54 3.57
C ALA A 123 1.11 -15.94 2.97
N LYS A 124 0.08 -16.06 2.13
CA LYS A 124 -0.21 -17.31 1.39
C LYS A 124 0.96 -17.71 0.47
N ALA A 125 1.53 -16.75 -0.25
CA ALA A 125 2.65 -17.00 -1.17
C ALA A 125 3.91 -17.50 -0.44
N VAL A 126 4.15 -17.04 0.79
CA VAL A 126 5.31 -17.46 1.60
C VAL A 126 4.99 -18.55 2.63
N GLY A 127 3.77 -19.09 2.63
CA GLY A 127 3.37 -20.19 3.50
C GLY A 127 3.10 -19.80 4.95
N LEU A 128 2.78 -18.51 5.21
CA LEU A 128 2.34 -18.06 6.53
C LEU A 128 0.85 -18.34 6.70
N ASP A 129 0.48 -18.90 7.85
CA ASP A 129 -0.90 -19.12 8.23
C ASP A 129 -1.50 -17.82 8.81
N THR A 130 -2.43 -17.23 8.09
CA THR A 130 -3.21 -16.05 8.53
C THR A 130 -4.62 -16.43 8.98
N ASP A 131 -5.09 -17.62 8.68
CA ASP A 131 -6.47 -18.05 8.92
C ASP A 131 -6.69 -18.42 10.39
N SER A 132 -5.60 -18.76 11.10
CA SER A 132 -5.64 -19.08 12.53
C SER A 132 -5.68 -17.84 13.43
N VAL A 133 -5.59 -16.63 12.88
CA VAL A 133 -5.52 -15.37 13.62
C VAL A 133 -6.68 -14.46 13.24
N ASP A 134 -7.53 -14.15 14.20
CA ASP A 134 -8.54 -13.09 14.05
C ASP A 134 -7.90 -11.71 14.19
N TYR A 135 -8.31 -10.78 13.35
CA TYR A 135 -7.82 -9.40 13.36
C TYR A 135 -8.96 -8.40 13.58
N ASP A 136 -8.72 -7.44 14.47
CA ASP A 136 -9.59 -6.30 14.66
C ASP A 136 -9.06 -5.05 13.96
N PHE A 137 -9.97 -4.31 13.32
CA PHE A 137 -9.68 -3.02 12.71
C PHE A 137 -10.30 -1.92 13.56
N MET A 138 -9.45 -1.11 14.16
CA MET A 138 -9.86 -0.07 15.09
C MET A 138 -9.56 1.30 14.48
N SER A 139 -10.58 2.17 14.41
CA SER A 139 -10.38 3.56 13.98
C SER A 139 -9.72 4.35 15.11
N VAL A 140 -8.57 4.97 14.82
CA VAL A 140 -7.80 5.75 15.79
C VAL A 140 -7.80 7.24 15.50
N ALA A 141 -8.12 7.64 14.26
CA ALA A 141 -8.33 9.04 13.87
C ALA A 141 -9.39 9.12 12.78
N GLY A 142 -10.23 10.16 12.81
CA GLY A 142 -11.30 10.40 11.83
C GLY A 142 -11.15 11.72 11.07
N ASP A 143 -10.04 12.41 11.26
CA ASP A 143 -9.78 13.77 10.76
C ASP A 143 -8.57 13.82 9.81
N PHE A 144 -8.20 12.69 9.20
CA PHE A 144 -7.06 12.63 8.30
C PHE A 144 -7.39 13.27 6.95
N GLN A 145 -6.51 14.16 6.51
CA GLN A 145 -6.47 14.73 5.17
C GLN A 145 -5.05 14.63 4.62
N GLY A 146 -4.89 13.77 3.63
CA GLY A 146 -3.59 13.42 3.10
C GLY A 146 -3.08 14.32 1.98
N THR A 147 -2.09 13.82 1.28
CA THR A 147 -1.33 14.57 0.26
C THR A 147 -2.16 14.94 -0.96
N GLN A 148 -3.14 14.12 -1.37
CA GLN A 148 -4.01 14.45 -2.49
C GLN A 148 -4.88 15.67 -2.21
N ALA A 149 -5.46 15.76 -0.99
CA ALA A 149 -6.22 16.93 -0.58
C ALA A 149 -5.35 18.19 -0.59
N SER A 150 -4.12 18.09 -0.09
CA SER A 150 -3.15 19.20 -0.05
C SER A 150 -2.74 19.63 -1.46
N ASN A 151 -2.46 18.69 -2.36
CA ASN A 151 -2.02 18.97 -3.72
C ASN A 151 -3.11 19.60 -4.59
N CYS A 152 -4.37 19.18 -4.39
CA CYS A 152 -5.53 19.70 -5.13
C CYS A 152 -6.17 20.93 -4.48
N GLY A 153 -5.84 21.24 -3.22
CA GLY A 153 -6.53 22.27 -2.42
C GLY A 153 -7.98 21.91 -2.10
N ILE A 154 -8.35 20.63 -2.13
CA ILE A 154 -9.72 20.15 -1.92
C ILE A 154 -9.82 19.44 -0.56
N TYR A 155 -10.44 20.10 0.41
CA TYR A 155 -10.56 19.64 1.79
C TYR A 155 -12.02 19.27 2.18
N SER A 156 -12.80 18.80 1.21
CA SER A 156 -14.22 18.53 1.40
C SER A 156 -14.54 17.18 2.08
N SER A 157 -13.53 16.36 2.32
CA SER A 157 -13.68 15.05 2.99
C SER A 157 -12.52 14.74 3.92
N TYR A 158 -12.79 13.80 4.81
CA TYR A 158 -11.82 13.24 5.75
C TYR A 158 -11.76 11.75 5.60
N ASP A 159 -10.67 11.17 6.00
CA ASP A 159 -10.46 9.74 6.09
C ASP A 159 -10.32 9.27 7.54
N ASN A 160 -10.69 8.02 7.78
CA ASN A 160 -10.40 7.34 9.04
C ASN A 160 -9.08 6.58 8.91
N VAL A 161 -8.16 6.83 9.84
CA VAL A 161 -6.97 6.00 9.99
C VAL A 161 -7.29 4.86 10.95
N ASN A 162 -7.10 3.63 10.48
CA ASN A 162 -7.33 2.44 11.26
C ASN A 162 -6.01 1.75 11.57
N ILE A 163 -5.95 1.10 12.72
CA ILE A 163 -4.92 0.11 13.04
C ILE A 163 -5.52 -1.29 12.93
N CYS A 164 -4.66 -2.26 12.60
CA CYS A 164 -5.01 -3.67 12.54
C CYS A 164 -4.27 -4.40 13.65
N VAL A 165 -5.01 -5.04 14.54
CA VAL A 165 -4.45 -5.74 15.69
C VAL A 165 -4.94 -7.19 15.75
N PRO A 166 -4.05 -8.16 16.01
CA PRO A 166 -4.47 -9.55 16.21
C PRO A 166 -5.21 -9.68 17.54
N ARG A 167 -6.42 -10.24 17.48
CA ARG A 167 -7.33 -10.34 18.64
C ARG A 167 -6.78 -11.21 19.77
N ASN A 168 -6.12 -12.29 19.43
CA ASN A 168 -5.67 -13.31 20.36
C ASN A 168 -4.15 -13.48 20.40
N SER A 169 -3.39 -12.46 20.00
CA SER A 169 -1.94 -12.53 20.05
C SER A 169 -1.45 -12.51 21.49
N LYS A 170 -0.73 -13.55 21.87
CA LYS A 170 0.01 -13.62 23.14
C LYS A 170 1.45 -13.10 22.99
N GLY A 171 1.80 -12.59 21.82
CA GLY A 171 3.14 -12.09 21.51
C GLY A 171 3.40 -10.74 22.18
N SER A 172 4.60 -10.56 22.72
CA SER A 172 5.12 -9.24 23.08
C SER A 172 5.90 -8.69 21.89
N TYR A 173 5.64 -7.45 21.52
CA TYR A 173 6.39 -6.75 20.49
C TYR A 173 7.37 -5.79 21.12
N VAL A 174 8.54 -5.67 20.54
CA VAL A 174 9.53 -4.65 20.93
C VAL A 174 9.98 -3.93 19.67
N VAL A 175 9.65 -2.67 19.57
CA VAL A 175 10.18 -1.77 18.52
C VAL A 175 11.46 -1.14 19.04
N ASN A 176 12.57 -1.37 18.34
CA ASN A 176 13.86 -0.77 18.65
C ASN A 176 14.11 0.41 17.68
N TYR A 177 14.19 1.59 18.21
CA TYR A 177 14.61 2.79 17.47
C TYR A 177 16.13 2.89 17.56
N ILE A 178 16.84 2.39 16.56
CA ILE A 178 18.29 2.23 16.60
C ILE A 178 19.02 3.56 16.80
N GLU A 179 18.58 4.61 16.10
CA GLU A 179 19.20 5.93 16.19
C GLU A 179 18.93 6.66 17.51
N LYS A 180 17.83 6.35 18.17
CA LYS A 180 17.40 7.01 19.42
C LYS A 180 17.71 6.19 20.66
N THR A 181 18.21 4.95 20.51
CA THR A 181 18.41 3.99 21.60
C THR A 181 17.13 3.74 22.44
N GLU A 182 15.98 3.96 21.82
CA GLU A 182 14.66 3.85 22.44
C GLU A 182 14.04 2.49 22.13
N LYS A 183 13.27 1.93 23.07
CA LYS A 183 12.51 0.71 22.91
C LYS A 183 11.07 0.96 23.32
N LYS A 184 10.11 0.51 22.47
CA LYS A 184 8.67 0.54 22.79
C LYS A 184 8.08 -0.86 22.71
N ALA A 185 7.16 -1.16 23.62
CA ALA A 185 6.44 -2.44 23.65
C ALA A 185 5.15 -2.41 22.79
N THR A 186 5.05 -1.46 21.87
CA THR A 186 3.90 -1.29 20.98
C THR A 186 4.37 -0.91 19.58
N LEU A 187 3.59 -1.32 18.57
CA LEU A 187 3.76 -0.91 17.17
C LEU A 187 3.09 0.44 16.86
N PHE A 188 2.30 0.97 17.81
CA PHE A 188 1.49 2.17 17.59
C PHE A 188 1.88 3.26 18.59
N ASP A 189 2.01 4.49 18.11
CA ASP A 189 2.33 5.66 18.92
C ASP A 189 1.14 6.62 18.99
N GLU A 190 0.32 6.45 20.03
CA GLU A 190 -0.88 7.27 20.24
C GLU A 190 -0.57 8.76 20.41
N SER A 191 0.64 9.13 20.90
CA SER A 191 1.04 10.51 21.07
C SER A 191 1.09 11.28 19.75
N LYS A 192 1.13 10.57 18.63
CA LYS A 192 1.19 11.13 17.29
C LYS A 192 -0.18 11.39 16.65
N LEU A 193 -1.26 10.96 17.28
CA LEU A 193 -2.62 11.14 16.74
C LEU A 193 -3.05 12.61 16.67
N GLY A 194 -2.42 13.49 17.45
CA GLY A 194 -2.61 14.95 17.36
C GLY A 194 -1.91 15.62 16.17
N GLU A 195 -0.96 14.95 15.55
CA GLU A 195 -0.20 15.50 14.43
C GLU A 195 -1.03 15.50 13.14
N LYS A 196 -0.67 16.39 12.19
CA LYS A 196 -1.31 16.43 10.87
C LYS A 196 -1.07 15.14 10.11
N ASP A 197 0.15 14.62 10.15
CA ASP A 197 0.53 13.34 9.58
C ASP A 197 0.15 12.21 10.53
N LYS A 198 -0.99 11.60 10.25
CA LYS A 198 -1.52 10.48 11.05
C LYS A 198 -0.74 9.16 10.83
N TYR A 199 0.10 9.06 9.79
CA TYR A 199 0.94 7.88 9.61
C TYR A 199 1.99 7.73 10.70
N LEU A 200 2.31 8.80 11.42
CA LEU A 200 3.19 8.75 12.58
C LEU A 200 2.68 7.84 13.71
N VAL A 201 1.41 7.43 13.70
CA VAL A 201 0.89 6.43 14.64
C VAL A 201 1.55 5.07 14.43
N PHE A 202 1.97 4.74 13.20
CA PHE A 202 2.63 3.49 12.88
C PHE A 202 4.11 3.58 13.24
N MET A 203 4.53 2.87 14.26
CA MET A 203 5.91 2.81 14.77
C MET A 203 6.54 4.17 15.12
N GLY A 204 5.72 5.21 15.36
CA GLY A 204 6.18 6.55 15.70
C GLY A 204 6.68 7.38 14.51
N GLY A 205 6.43 6.94 13.30
CA GLY A 205 6.90 7.55 12.07
C GLY A 205 8.38 7.30 11.78
N ASN A 206 8.88 7.95 10.73
CA ASN A 206 10.29 7.92 10.33
C ASN A 206 11.13 8.91 11.13
#